data_742fe4900d074eb08fc59a2992c40125
#
_entry.id   742fe4900d074eb08fc59a2992c40125
#
_cell.length_a   1.000
_cell.length_b   1.000
_cell.length_c   1.000
_cell.angle_alpha   90.00
_cell.angle_beta   90.00
_cell.angle_gamma   90.00
#
_symmetry.space_group_name_H-M   'P 1'
#
loop_
_entity.id
_entity.type
_entity.pdbx_description
1 polymer ?
#
loop_
_entity_poly.entity_id
_entity_poly.type
_entity_poly.pdbx_seq_one_letter_code
_entity_poly.pdbx_strand_id
1 'polypeptide(L)'
;EDTIPALLRIIDKLEQKGMDGIKEEMLDKGFKEEIANTILDLLSISTSNIIDFNDLKSKFPDTQLLLEGIADLETIFSHLSSLGVDSQYYRFDLSLARGLDYYTGPIFETTVDEPKIGSITGGGRYDNLIGMFSNTQFPATGSSFGLERILTVMEELNLSPLPPTTTQVLVTLFSPETEKDSLQLVAQLRAAGIKTEVYFKQDKMKKQLSYASNKGVPLVAIIGPDEQKNKLVMLRNMQKGNQETVSQDNLISLIKQELQAP
;
A
#
# COMPACT_ATOMS: atom_id res chain seq x y z
N GLU A 1 2.39 34.77 -13.85
CA GLU A 1 3.13 33.59 -13.29
C GLU A 1 2.32 32.81 -12.25
N ASP A 2 1.48 33.47 -11.44
CA ASP A 2 0.64 32.79 -10.42
C ASP A 2 -0.57 32.03 -11.00
N THR A 3 -0.86 32.21 -12.28
CA THR A 3 -2.05 31.66 -12.93
C THR A 3 -1.91 30.16 -13.25
N ILE A 4 -0.72 29.71 -13.66
CA ILE A 4 -0.46 28.31 -14.04
C ILE A 4 -0.57 27.36 -12.82
N PRO A 5 0.09 27.61 -11.67
CA PRO A 5 -0.09 26.76 -10.50
C PRO A 5 -1.53 26.70 -9.99
N ALA A 6 -2.27 27.81 -10.10
CA ALA A 6 -3.68 27.84 -9.73
C ALA A 6 -4.53 26.96 -10.65
N LEU A 7 -4.29 27.04 -11.96
CA LEU A 7 -4.97 26.20 -12.95
C LEU A 7 -4.71 24.72 -12.72
N LEU A 8 -3.45 24.34 -12.54
CA LEU A 8 -3.07 22.94 -12.34
C LEU A 8 -3.68 22.35 -11.05
N ARG A 9 -3.81 23.16 -9.98
CA ARG A 9 -4.53 22.76 -8.75
C ARG A 9 -6.03 22.57 -8.97
N ILE A 10 -6.64 23.26 -9.95
CA ILE A 10 -8.03 23.06 -10.30
C ILE A 10 -8.16 21.77 -11.10
N ILE A 11 -7.28 21.53 -12.06
CA ILE A 11 -7.26 20.31 -12.90
C ILE A 11 -7.07 19.05 -12.05
N ASP A 12 -6.22 19.09 -11.04
CA ASP A 12 -5.98 17.97 -10.09
C ASP A 12 -7.27 17.50 -9.37
N LYS A 13 -8.31 18.34 -9.35
CA LYS A 13 -9.62 18.00 -8.77
C LYS A 13 -10.62 17.39 -9.77
N LEU A 14 -10.19 17.13 -11.01
CA LEU A 14 -11.08 16.65 -12.08
C LEU A 14 -11.83 15.38 -11.67
N GLU A 15 -11.16 14.39 -11.10
CA GLU A 15 -11.79 13.15 -10.63
C GLU A 15 -12.86 13.38 -9.56
N GLN A 16 -12.70 14.40 -8.73
CA GLN A 16 -13.61 14.69 -7.62
C GLN A 16 -14.79 15.54 -8.03
N LYS A 17 -14.57 16.55 -8.90
CA LYS A 17 -15.54 17.59 -9.25
C LYS A 17 -16.19 17.42 -10.62
N GLY A 18 -15.60 16.61 -11.49
CA GLY A 18 -16.00 16.48 -12.88
C GLY A 18 -15.69 17.72 -13.72
N MET A 19 -15.95 17.65 -15.02
CA MET A 19 -15.69 18.73 -15.99
C MET A 19 -16.41 20.03 -15.64
N ASP A 20 -17.69 19.93 -15.25
CA ASP A 20 -18.50 21.11 -14.91
C ASP A 20 -17.98 21.81 -13.66
N GLY A 21 -17.62 21.03 -12.63
CA GLY A 21 -17.12 21.59 -11.37
C GLY A 21 -15.76 22.27 -11.49
N ILE A 22 -14.86 21.77 -12.36
CA ILE A 22 -13.58 22.47 -12.61
C ILE A 22 -13.78 23.69 -13.50
N LYS A 23 -14.74 23.69 -14.45
CA LYS A 23 -15.11 24.87 -15.23
C LYS A 23 -15.57 26.00 -14.31
N GLU A 24 -16.51 25.70 -13.42
CA GLU A 24 -17.03 26.67 -12.45
C GLU A 24 -15.89 27.24 -11.58
N GLU A 25 -15.00 26.38 -11.06
CA GLU A 25 -13.85 26.83 -10.24
C GLU A 25 -12.87 27.69 -11.05
N MET A 26 -12.65 27.38 -12.34
CA MET A 26 -11.84 28.24 -13.22
C MET A 26 -12.46 29.64 -13.38
N LEU A 27 -13.76 29.72 -13.66
CA LEU A 27 -14.47 30.98 -13.81
C LEU A 27 -14.46 31.81 -12.51
N ASP A 28 -14.67 31.16 -11.37
CA ASP A 28 -14.61 31.81 -10.05
C ASP A 28 -13.20 32.37 -9.73
N LYS A 29 -12.16 31.74 -10.24
CA LYS A 29 -10.76 32.21 -10.15
C LYS A 29 -10.40 33.26 -11.18
N GLY A 30 -11.36 33.70 -12.02
CA GLY A 30 -11.20 34.77 -12.98
C GLY A 30 -10.58 34.37 -14.32
N PHE A 31 -10.55 33.06 -14.63
CA PHE A 31 -10.19 32.62 -15.97
C PHE A 31 -11.30 32.99 -16.96
N LYS A 32 -10.92 33.40 -18.17
CA LYS A 32 -11.89 33.68 -19.24
C LYS A 32 -12.56 32.38 -19.66
N GLU A 33 -13.84 32.46 -20.00
CA GLU A 33 -14.62 31.28 -20.39
C GLU A 33 -14.03 30.57 -21.63
N GLU A 34 -13.49 31.34 -22.58
CA GLU A 34 -12.80 30.79 -23.75
C GLU A 34 -11.61 29.90 -23.36
N ILE A 35 -10.79 30.35 -22.39
CA ILE A 35 -9.65 29.58 -21.88
C ILE A 35 -10.15 28.33 -21.15
N ALA A 36 -11.17 28.47 -20.30
CA ALA A 36 -11.75 27.34 -19.57
C ALA A 36 -12.26 26.27 -20.56
N ASN A 37 -12.99 26.66 -21.61
CA ASN A 37 -13.46 25.73 -22.62
C ASN A 37 -12.32 25.03 -23.37
N THR A 38 -11.27 25.78 -23.77
CA THR A 38 -10.08 25.19 -24.42
C THR A 38 -9.42 24.14 -23.56
N ILE A 39 -9.31 24.39 -22.25
CA ILE A 39 -8.72 23.44 -21.29
C ILE A 39 -9.60 22.20 -21.13
N LEU A 40 -10.93 22.37 -21.03
CA LEU A 40 -11.86 21.26 -20.95
C LEU A 40 -11.83 20.40 -22.22
N ASP A 41 -11.73 21.02 -23.39
CA ASP A 41 -11.57 20.31 -24.68
C ASP A 41 -10.27 19.47 -24.68
N LEU A 42 -9.17 20.03 -24.17
CA LEU A 42 -7.92 19.29 -24.02
C LEU A 42 -8.04 18.11 -23.05
N LEU A 43 -8.65 18.32 -21.87
CA LEU A 43 -8.85 17.29 -20.87
C LEU A 43 -9.78 16.18 -21.37
N SER A 44 -10.75 16.51 -22.24
CA SER A 44 -11.64 15.52 -22.84
C SER A 44 -10.92 14.52 -23.74
N ILE A 45 -9.80 14.93 -24.36
CA ILE A 45 -8.97 14.06 -25.19
C ILE A 45 -8.33 12.95 -24.34
N SER A 46 -7.95 13.24 -23.09
CA SER A 46 -7.26 12.32 -22.22
C SER A 46 -8.16 11.18 -21.67
N THR A 47 -9.48 11.30 -21.80
CA THR A 47 -10.42 10.26 -21.36
C THR A 47 -10.54 9.08 -22.35
N SER A 48 -9.97 9.19 -23.54
CA SER A 48 -9.93 8.09 -24.52
C SER A 48 -8.72 7.19 -24.27
N ASN A 49 -8.91 5.87 -24.26
CA ASN A 49 -7.84 4.90 -24.09
C ASN A 49 -6.81 4.89 -25.25
N ILE A 50 -7.07 5.61 -26.32
CA ILE A 50 -6.20 5.73 -27.49
C ILE A 50 -5.96 7.21 -27.73
N ILE A 51 -4.77 7.67 -27.41
CA ILE A 51 -4.38 9.06 -27.68
C ILE A 51 -3.73 9.13 -29.04
N ASP A 52 -4.31 9.95 -29.88
CA ASP A 52 -3.65 10.40 -31.08
C ASP A 52 -2.85 11.68 -30.77
N PHE A 53 -1.56 11.52 -30.48
CA PHE A 53 -0.66 12.66 -30.30
C PHE A 53 -0.62 13.57 -31.54
N ASN A 54 -0.99 13.08 -32.72
CA ASN A 54 -1.07 13.90 -33.93
C ASN A 54 -2.22 14.90 -33.83
N ASP A 55 -3.33 14.55 -33.19
CA ASP A 55 -4.43 15.50 -32.94
C ASP A 55 -3.97 16.65 -32.04
N LEU A 56 -3.25 16.35 -30.96
CA LEU A 56 -2.66 17.40 -30.09
C LEU A 56 -1.64 18.27 -30.84
N LYS A 57 -0.74 17.68 -31.61
CA LYS A 57 0.24 18.43 -32.42
C LYS A 57 -0.43 19.34 -33.44
N SER A 58 -1.53 18.87 -34.06
CA SER A 58 -2.26 19.64 -35.07
C SER A 58 -3.03 20.81 -34.46
N LYS A 59 -3.54 20.70 -33.27
CA LYS A 59 -4.28 21.75 -32.54
C LYS A 59 -3.35 22.85 -32.01
N PHE A 60 -2.10 22.53 -31.71
CA PHE A 60 -1.14 23.44 -31.08
C PHE A 60 0.24 23.37 -31.78
N PRO A 61 0.31 23.64 -33.09
CA PRO A 61 1.53 23.41 -33.87
C PRO A 61 2.70 24.31 -33.47
N ASP A 62 2.42 25.49 -32.92
CA ASP A 62 3.41 26.50 -32.57
C ASP A 62 3.85 26.49 -31.11
N THR A 63 3.40 25.46 -30.34
CA THR A 63 3.70 25.36 -28.91
C THR A 63 4.88 24.42 -28.68
N GLN A 64 6.09 24.96 -28.76
CA GLN A 64 7.35 24.20 -28.69
C GLN A 64 7.42 23.27 -27.46
N LEU A 65 7.09 23.76 -26.25
CA LEU A 65 7.10 22.93 -25.02
C LEU A 65 6.15 21.75 -25.10
N LEU A 66 4.98 21.90 -25.71
CA LEU A 66 4.04 20.82 -25.91
C LEU A 66 4.60 19.75 -26.85
N LEU A 67 5.20 20.20 -27.97
CA LEU A 67 5.80 19.29 -28.96
C LEU A 67 6.97 18.49 -28.37
N GLU A 68 7.80 19.11 -27.53
CA GLU A 68 8.88 18.43 -26.80
C GLU A 68 8.33 17.42 -25.80
N GLY A 69 7.33 17.79 -25.00
CA GLY A 69 6.68 16.89 -24.06
C GLY A 69 6.02 15.68 -24.74
N ILE A 70 5.37 15.89 -25.90
CA ILE A 70 4.80 14.80 -26.69
C ILE A 70 5.91 13.88 -27.22
N ALA A 71 7.02 14.41 -27.72
CA ALA A 71 8.14 13.62 -28.22
C ALA A 71 8.75 12.72 -27.11
N ASP A 72 8.87 13.26 -25.89
CA ASP A 72 9.31 12.48 -24.73
C ASP A 72 8.34 11.32 -24.43
N LEU A 73 7.03 11.59 -24.44
CA LEU A 73 6.01 10.56 -24.19
C LEU A 73 5.95 9.50 -25.30
N GLU A 74 6.05 9.90 -26.57
CA GLU A 74 6.15 8.96 -27.70
C GLU A 74 7.36 8.03 -27.54
N THR A 75 8.50 8.58 -27.11
CA THR A 75 9.70 7.79 -26.83
C THR A 75 9.48 6.80 -25.70
N ILE A 76 8.86 7.23 -24.59
CA ILE A 76 8.54 6.37 -23.45
C ILE A 76 7.60 5.25 -23.87
N PHE A 77 6.53 5.55 -24.60
CA PHE A 77 5.55 4.55 -25.05
C PHE A 77 6.17 3.55 -26.03
N SER A 78 7.04 4.01 -26.93
CA SER A 78 7.82 3.14 -27.82
C SER A 78 8.72 2.18 -27.02
N HIS A 79 9.38 2.67 -25.97
CA HIS A 79 10.22 1.83 -25.12
C HIS A 79 9.39 0.84 -24.30
N LEU A 80 8.26 1.24 -23.73
CA LEU A 80 7.35 0.33 -23.00
C LEU A 80 6.89 -0.81 -23.91
N SER A 81 6.48 -0.50 -25.14
CA SER A 81 6.10 -1.51 -26.14
C SER A 81 7.27 -2.44 -26.46
N SER A 82 8.49 -1.90 -26.67
CA SER A 82 9.69 -2.70 -26.95
C SER A 82 10.09 -3.60 -25.79
N LEU A 83 9.78 -3.22 -24.55
CA LEU A 83 9.97 -4.01 -23.33
C LEU A 83 8.88 -5.05 -23.13
N GLY A 84 7.87 -5.10 -23.99
CA GLY A 84 6.76 -6.05 -23.91
C GLY A 84 5.72 -5.69 -22.85
N VAL A 85 5.66 -4.43 -22.40
CA VAL A 85 4.59 -3.95 -21.50
C VAL A 85 3.32 -3.80 -22.32
N ASP A 86 2.26 -4.52 -21.93
CA ASP A 86 0.97 -4.45 -22.61
C ASP A 86 0.35 -3.06 -22.44
N SER A 87 -0.22 -2.52 -23.54
CA SER A 87 -0.83 -1.19 -23.60
C SER A 87 -2.02 -1.01 -22.64
N GLN A 88 -2.62 -2.08 -22.15
CA GLN A 88 -3.66 -2.00 -21.11
C GLN A 88 -3.13 -1.49 -19.75
N TYR A 89 -1.80 -1.55 -19.51
CA TYR A 89 -1.20 -1.15 -18.23
C TYR A 89 -0.71 0.30 -18.18
N TYR A 90 -0.81 1.03 -19.28
CA TYR A 90 -0.42 2.44 -19.28
C TYR A 90 -1.34 3.26 -20.18
N ARG A 91 -1.55 4.49 -19.78
CA ARG A 91 -2.31 5.48 -20.54
C ARG A 91 -1.69 6.86 -20.35
N PHE A 92 -1.97 7.75 -21.28
CA PHE A 92 -1.68 9.16 -21.12
C PHE A 92 -2.84 9.84 -20.37
N ASP A 93 -2.51 10.79 -19.49
CA ASP A 93 -3.51 11.51 -18.73
C ASP A 93 -3.08 12.98 -18.57
N LEU A 94 -3.78 13.89 -19.25
CA LEU A 94 -3.55 15.33 -19.17
C LEU A 94 -4.00 15.93 -17.83
N SER A 95 -4.85 15.24 -17.08
CA SER A 95 -5.28 15.70 -15.77
C SER A 95 -4.24 15.46 -14.67
N LEU A 96 -3.20 14.67 -14.95
CA LEU A 96 -2.14 14.38 -13.99
C LEU A 96 -1.25 15.62 -13.81
N ALA A 97 -1.56 16.42 -12.80
CA ALA A 97 -0.95 17.73 -12.54
C ALA A 97 -0.23 17.75 -11.18
N ARG A 98 0.70 16.81 -10.94
CA ARG A 98 1.41 16.67 -9.66
C ARG A 98 2.86 17.12 -9.72
N GLY A 99 3.44 17.44 -8.53
CA GLY A 99 4.86 17.72 -8.40
C GLY A 99 5.33 18.98 -9.14
N LEU A 100 4.50 20.01 -9.18
CA LEU A 100 4.69 21.24 -9.94
C LEU A 100 5.96 22.03 -9.60
N ASP A 101 6.53 21.77 -8.43
CA ASP A 101 7.65 22.57 -7.93
C ASP A 101 9.02 21.99 -8.30
N TYR A 102 9.12 20.71 -8.68
CA TYR A 102 10.42 20.08 -8.88
C TYR A 102 10.53 19.13 -10.09
N TYR A 103 9.43 18.67 -10.67
CA TYR A 103 9.49 17.87 -11.91
C TYR A 103 9.80 18.73 -13.12
N THR A 104 10.69 18.24 -13.97
CA THR A 104 11.22 18.94 -15.15
C THR A 104 10.90 18.22 -16.46
N GLY A 105 10.15 17.12 -16.40
CA GLY A 105 9.79 16.30 -17.56
C GLY A 105 8.60 15.39 -17.24
N PRO A 106 8.51 14.22 -17.89
CA PRO A 106 7.39 13.32 -17.71
C PRO A 106 7.15 12.94 -16.25
N ILE A 107 5.90 12.92 -15.87
CA ILE A 107 5.41 12.44 -14.56
C ILE A 107 4.55 11.19 -14.76
N PHE A 108 4.49 10.35 -13.75
CA PHE A 108 3.70 9.12 -13.80
C PHE A 108 3.11 8.78 -12.44
N GLU A 109 1.99 8.10 -12.47
CA GLU A 109 1.34 7.50 -11.32
C GLU A 109 0.91 6.08 -11.62
N THR A 110 0.81 5.26 -10.58
CA THR A 110 0.17 3.95 -10.67
C THR A 110 -1.12 3.98 -9.87
N THR A 111 -2.21 3.62 -10.50
CA THR A 111 -3.53 3.47 -9.87
C THR A 111 -4.01 2.03 -10.00
N VAL A 112 -4.99 1.67 -9.20
CA VAL A 112 -5.74 0.42 -9.32
C VAL A 112 -7.20 0.74 -9.56
N ASP A 113 -7.89 -0.09 -10.32
CA ASP A 113 -9.31 0.13 -10.61
C ASP A 113 -10.17 -0.13 -9.37
N GLU A 114 -9.82 -1.16 -8.60
CA GLU A 114 -10.45 -1.51 -7.34
C GLU A 114 -9.38 -2.02 -6.34
N PRO A 115 -9.48 -1.66 -5.07
CA PRO A 115 -10.42 -0.69 -4.47
C PRO A 115 -10.09 0.76 -4.88
N LYS A 116 -11.09 1.67 -4.81
CA LYS A 116 -10.90 3.10 -5.09
C LYS A 116 -10.09 3.78 -3.98
N ILE A 117 -8.78 3.74 -4.09
CA ILE A 117 -7.84 4.22 -3.04
C ILE A 117 -6.92 5.36 -3.51
N GLY A 118 -7.04 5.75 -4.79
CA GLY A 118 -6.13 6.71 -5.41
C GLY A 118 -4.79 6.09 -5.82
N SER A 119 -3.81 6.92 -6.17
CA SER A 119 -2.52 6.42 -6.65
C SER A 119 -1.71 5.71 -5.58
N ILE A 120 -1.18 4.55 -5.92
CA ILE A 120 -0.33 3.70 -5.06
C ILE A 120 1.16 3.98 -5.24
N THR A 121 1.55 4.52 -6.40
CA THR A 121 2.90 5.06 -6.64
C THR A 121 2.82 6.36 -7.40
N GLY A 122 3.86 7.18 -7.32
CA GLY A 122 3.97 8.38 -8.13
C GLY A 122 5.42 8.80 -8.27
N GLY A 123 5.76 9.36 -9.42
CA GLY A 123 7.10 9.76 -9.72
C GLY A 123 7.21 10.63 -10.97
N GLY A 124 8.42 10.94 -11.35
CA GLY A 124 8.71 11.72 -12.54
C GLY A 124 10.20 12.02 -12.72
N ARG A 125 10.50 12.76 -13.78
CA ARG A 125 11.85 13.28 -14.06
C ARG A 125 12.08 14.58 -13.30
N TYR A 126 13.24 14.72 -12.68
CA TYR A 126 13.67 15.94 -12.01
C TYR A 126 15.18 16.16 -12.23
N ASP A 127 15.52 17.23 -12.93
CA ASP A 127 16.90 17.51 -13.33
C ASP A 127 17.60 18.47 -12.36
N ASN A 128 16.82 19.26 -11.61
CA ASN A 128 17.35 20.33 -10.77
C ASN A 128 17.41 19.98 -9.28
N LEU A 129 16.65 18.97 -8.82
CA LEU A 129 16.48 18.68 -7.40
C LEU A 129 17.81 18.35 -6.72
N ILE A 130 18.65 17.53 -7.36
CA ILE A 130 19.96 17.14 -6.80
C ILE A 130 20.92 18.35 -6.73
N GLY A 131 20.86 19.23 -7.72
CA GLY A 131 21.64 20.46 -7.75
C GLY A 131 21.35 21.44 -6.62
N MET A 132 20.17 21.34 -5.97
CA MET A 132 19.85 22.15 -4.78
C MET A 132 20.68 21.74 -3.54
N PHE A 133 21.20 20.52 -3.52
CA PHE A 133 21.98 19.95 -2.42
C PHE A 133 23.45 19.70 -2.78
N SER A 134 23.82 19.91 -4.03
CA SER A 134 25.18 19.71 -4.53
C SER A 134 25.55 20.81 -5.54
N ASN A 135 26.85 21.03 -5.78
CA ASN A 135 27.31 21.97 -6.78
C ASN A 135 27.25 21.41 -8.23
N THR A 136 26.64 20.25 -8.41
CA THR A 136 26.55 19.58 -9.73
C THR A 136 25.11 19.20 -9.99
N GLN A 137 24.61 19.53 -11.17
CA GLN A 137 23.27 19.09 -11.61
C GLN A 137 23.37 17.68 -12.20
N PHE A 138 22.44 16.83 -11.81
CA PHE A 138 22.27 15.50 -12.36
C PHE A 138 20.81 15.30 -12.77
N PRO A 139 20.54 14.96 -14.04
CA PRO A 139 19.21 14.53 -14.44
C PRO A 139 18.88 13.23 -13.70
N ALA A 140 17.69 13.18 -13.12
CA ALA A 140 17.25 12.03 -12.38
C ALA A 140 15.76 11.74 -12.59
N THR A 141 15.38 10.51 -12.38
CA THR A 141 13.99 10.08 -12.26
C THR A 141 13.83 9.24 -11.02
N GLY A 142 12.68 9.32 -10.39
CA GLY A 142 12.41 8.56 -9.19
C GLY A 142 10.92 8.37 -8.95
N SER A 143 10.61 7.43 -8.09
CA SER A 143 9.24 7.10 -7.70
C SER A 143 9.15 6.89 -6.19
N SER A 144 8.01 7.25 -5.62
CA SER A 144 7.62 6.90 -4.25
C SER A 144 6.53 5.83 -4.26
N PHE A 145 6.51 5.01 -3.22
CA PHE A 145 5.51 3.97 -3.01
C PHE A 145 4.64 4.33 -1.81
N GLY A 146 3.32 4.31 -2.00
CA GLY A 146 2.35 4.45 -0.91
C GLY A 146 2.18 3.12 -0.17
N LEU A 147 3.10 2.81 0.75
CA LEU A 147 3.13 1.51 1.43
C LEU A 147 1.78 1.13 2.04
N GLU A 148 1.14 2.05 2.76
CA GLU A 148 -0.17 1.79 3.39
C GLU A 148 -1.26 1.50 2.35
N ARG A 149 -1.27 2.25 1.24
CA ARG A 149 -2.24 2.03 0.15
C ARG A 149 -2.01 0.69 -0.54
N ILE A 150 -0.75 0.31 -0.79
CA ILE A 150 -0.41 -0.99 -1.38
C ILE A 150 -0.88 -2.11 -0.46
N LEU A 151 -0.63 -2.02 0.85
CA LEU A 151 -1.09 -3.01 1.83
C LEU A 151 -2.62 -3.10 1.86
N THR A 152 -3.33 -1.96 1.86
CA THR A 152 -4.79 -1.94 1.80
C THR A 152 -5.33 -2.63 0.54
N VAL A 153 -4.74 -2.33 -0.64
CA VAL A 153 -5.11 -3.01 -1.89
C VAL A 153 -4.86 -4.53 -1.79
N MET A 154 -3.72 -4.93 -1.24
CA MET A 154 -3.40 -6.35 -1.08
C MET A 154 -4.38 -7.06 -0.14
N GLU A 155 -4.81 -6.40 0.94
CA GLU A 155 -5.79 -6.94 1.88
C GLU A 155 -7.18 -7.06 1.23
N GLU A 156 -7.68 -6.00 0.61
CA GLU A 156 -9.00 -5.95 -0.04
C GLU A 156 -9.13 -6.99 -1.17
N LEU A 157 -8.06 -7.16 -1.96
CA LEU A 157 -8.02 -8.14 -3.04
C LEU A 157 -7.58 -9.54 -2.61
N ASN A 158 -7.37 -9.77 -1.30
CA ASN A 158 -6.86 -11.03 -0.75
C ASN A 158 -5.55 -11.51 -1.41
N LEU A 159 -4.67 -10.56 -1.78
CA LEU A 159 -3.36 -10.84 -2.40
C LEU A 159 -2.24 -10.99 -1.37
N SER A 160 -2.52 -10.77 -0.09
CA SER A 160 -1.51 -10.85 0.96
C SER A 160 -1.21 -12.32 1.28
N PRO A 161 0.02 -12.80 1.04
CA PRO A 161 0.44 -14.12 1.47
C PRO A 161 0.77 -14.18 2.96
N LEU A 162 0.70 -13.04 3.66
CA LEU A 162 1.09 -12.95 5.05
C LEU A 162 -0.05 -13.40 5.96
N PRO A 163 0.25 -14.21 6.99
CA PRO A 163 -0.74 -14.55 7.99
C PRO A 163 -1.16 -13.27 8.76
N PRO A 164 -2.37 -13.24 9.33
CA PRO A 164 -2.90 -12.06 10.05
C PRO A 164 -2.02 -11.64 11.24
N THR A 165 -1.16 -12.52 11.70
CA THR A 165 -0.16 -12.24 12.74
C THR A 165 1.12 -13.03 12.51
N THR A 166 2.25 -12.47 12.97
CA THR A 166 3.51 -13.21 13.05
C THR A 166 3.60 -14.08 14.30
N THR A 167 2.69 -13.91 15.27
CA THR A 167 2.65 -14.70 16.50
C THR A 167 2.18 -16.11 16.20
N GLN A 168 2.97 -17.10 16.55
CA GLN A 168 2.67 -18.52 16.35
C GLN A 168 1.99 -19.15 17.55
N VAL A 169 2.36 -18.72 18.76
CA VAL A 169 1.81 -19.23 20.01
C VAL A 169 1.49 -18.07 20.94
N LEU A 170 0.28 -18.06 21.50
CA LEU A 170 -0.07 -17.23 22.65
C LEU A 170 0.02 -18.08 23.92
N VAL A 171 0.80 -17.67 24.89
CA VAL A 171 0.81 -18.25 26.23
C VAL A 171 -0.14 -17.44 27.11
N THR A 172 -1.10 -18.11 27.75
CA THR A 172 -2.09 -17.47 28.63
C THR A 172 -1.56 -17.33 30.06
N LEU A 173 -2.14 -16.40 30.80
CA LEU A 173 -1.96 -16.28 32.25
C LEU A 173 -3.24 -16.80 32.94
N PHE A 174 -3.17 -18.02 33.45
CA PHE A 174 -4.34 -18.68 34.08
C PHE A 174 -4.63 -18.10 35.46
N SER A 175 -3.63 -18.03 36.32
CA SER A 175 -3.72 -17.49 37.68
C SER A 175 -2.35 -16.95 38.14
N PRO A 176 -2.28 -16.14 39.24
CA PRO A 176 -1.03 -15.67 39.78
C PRO A 176 -0.04 -16.78 40.13
N GLU A 177 -0.54 -17.93 40.60
CA GLU A 177 0.27 -19.07 41.00
C GLU A 177 1.00 -19.71 39.81
N THR A 178 0.37 -19.71 38.61
CA THR A 178 0.92 -20.34 37.41
C THR A 178 1.67 -19.34 36.49
N GLU A 179 1.66 -18.05 36.83
CA GLU A 179 2.27 -16.98 36.02
C GLU A 179 3.77 -17.22 35.77
N LYS A 180 4.52 -17.62 36.80
CA LYS A 180 5.94 -17.90 36.67
C LYS A 180 6.23 -19.01 35.65
N ASP A 181 5.46 -20.09 35.67
CA ASP A 181 5.64 -21.21 34.73
C ASP A 181 5.25 -20.81 33.31
N SER A 182 4.18 -20.01 33.16
CA SER A 182 3.78 -19.44 31.87
C SER A 182 4.88 -18.56 31.27
N LEU A 183 5.52 -17.70 32.07
CA LEU A 183 6.61 -16.85 31.61
C LEU A 183 7.87 -17.67 31.27
N GLN A 184 8.18 -18.71 32.04
CA GLN A 184 9.27 -19.63 31.72
C GLN A 184 9.01 -20.36 30.40
N LEU A 185 7.78 -20.81 30.17
CA LEU A 185 7.38 -21.42 28.91
C LEU A 185 7.57 -20.45 27.72
N VAL A 186 7.19 -19.19 27.86
CA VAL A 186 7.45 -18.16 26.83
C VAL A 186 8.93 -18.08 26.48
N ALA A 187 9.80 -18.05 27.50
CA ALA A 187 11.24 -17.99 27.30
C ALA A 187 11.78 -19.24 26.55
N GLN A 188 11.30 -20.41 26.92
CA GLN A 188 11.67 -21.68 26.27
C GLN A 188 11.23 -21.73 24.82
N LEU A 189 9.99 -21.35 24.52
CA LEU A 189 9.44 -21.33 23.15
C LEU A 189 10.19 -20.34 22.26
N ARG A 190 10.50 -19.13 22.78
CA ARG A 190 11.29 -18.13 22.06
C ARG A 190 12.73 -18.61 21.81
N ALA A 191 13.36 -19.27 22.78
CA ALA A 191 14.68 -19.86 22.62
C ALA A 191 14.69 -20.98 21.54
N ALA A 192 13.58 -21.68 21.36
CA ALA A 192 13.39 -22.68 20.31
C ALA A 192 13.03 -22.09 18.93
N GLY A 193 13.02 -20.74 18.78
CA GLY A 193 12.72 -20.03 17.54
C GLY A 193 11.22 -19.90 17.24
N ILE A 194 10.34 -20.21 18.22
CA ILE A 194 8.87 -20.09 18.05
C ILE A 194 8.45 -18.66 18.43
N LYS A 195 7.79 -17.96 17.50
CA LYS A 195 7.30 -16.59 17.71
C LYS A 195 6.15 -16.59 18.71
N THR A 196 6.48 -16.28 19.96
CA THR A 196 5.57 -16.46 21.11
C THR A 196 5.24 -15.13 21.77
N GLU A 197 3.97 -14.93 22.04
CA GLU A 197 3.43 -13.81 22.81
C GLU A 197 2.87 -14.31 24.14
N VAL A 198 2.94 -13.50 25.19
CA VAL A 198 2.26 -13.75 26.46
C VAL A 198 1.10 -12.78 26.61
N TYR A 199 -0.02 -13.26 27.11
CA TYR A 199 -1.14 -12.38 27.43
C TYR A 199 -0.84 -11.60 28.73
N PHE A 200 -0.95 -10.26 28.69
CA PHE A 200 -0.43 -9.39 29.76
C PHE A 200 -1.34 -9.15 30.95
N LYS A 201 -2.59 -9.65 30.90
CA LYS A 201 -3.59 -9.39 31.93
C LYS A 201 -4.14 -10.68 32.47
N GLN A 202 -4.44 -10.68 33.77
CA GLN A 202 -5.16 -11.80 34.40
C GLN A 202 -6.67 -11.68 34.14
N ASP A 203 -7.03 -11.72 32.88
CA ASP A 203 -8.43 -11.76 32.45
C ASP A 203 -8.94 -13.21 32.45
N LYS A 204 -10.27 -13.38 32.46
CA LYS A 204 -10.89 -14.69 32.31
C LYS A 204 -10.40 -15.37 31.01
N MET A 205 -10.17 -16.68 31.05
CA MET A 205 -9.65 -17.49 29.94
C MET A 205 -10.41 -17.23 28.62
N LYS A 206 -11.75 -17.10 28.69
CA LYS A 206 -12.56 -16.78 27.49
C LYS A 206 -12.08 -15.52 26.77
N LYS A 207 -11.66 -14.48 27.51
CA LYS A 207 -11.19 -13.22 26.93
C LYS A 207 -9.80 -13.38 26.29
N GLN A 208 -8.93 -14.16 26.91
CA GLN A 208 -7.60 -14.47 26.39
C GLN A 208 -7.69 -15.28 25.08
N LEU A 209 -8.58 -16.28 25.05
CA LEU A 209 -8.86 -17.06 23.84
C LEU A 209 -9.50 -16.22 22.73
N SER A 210 -10.41 -15.30 23.08
CA SER A 210 -10.98 -14.36 22.12
C SER A 210 -9.93 -13.44 21.52
N TYR A 211 -8.96 -12.98 22.32
CA TYR A 211 -7.83 -12.21 21.84
C TYR A 211 -6.98 -13.01 20.82
N ALA A 212 -6.65 -14.26 21.13
CA ALA A 212 -5.92 -15.13 20.21
C ALA A 212 -6.67 -15.30 18.89
N SER A 213 -7.98 -15.56 18.97
CA SER A 213 -8.84 -15.74 17.79
C SER A 213 -8.90 -14.47 16.94
N ASN A 214 -9.16 -13.31 17.53
CA ASN A 214 -9.26 -12.03 16.81
C ASN A 214 -7.94 -11.62 16.17
N LYS A 215 -6.81 -11.99 16.79
CA LYS A 215 -5.47 -11.72 16.27
C LYS A 215 -5.02 -12.76 15.23
N GLY A 216 -5.77 -13.85 15.07
CA GLY A 216 -5.41 -14.95 14.17
C GLY A 216 -4.24 -15.80 14.64
N VAL A 217 -3.97 -15.85 15.96
CA VAL A 217 -2.92 -16.70 16.52
C VAL A 217 -3.32 -18.16 16.40
N PRO A 218 -2.52 -19.02 15.74
CA PRO A 218 -2.94 -20.39 15.45
C PRO A 218 -2.94 -21.30 16.68
N LEU A 219 -2.05 -21.10 17.64
CA LEU A 219 -1.89 -21.97 18.80
C LEU A 219 -1.94 -21.19 20.11
N VAL A 220 -2.58 -21.78 21.14
CA VAL A 220 -2.63 -21.22 22.49
C VAL A 220 -2.14 -22.26 23.48
N ALA A 221 -1.14 -21.89 24.29
CA ALA A 221 -0.61 -22.71 25.37
C ALA A 221 -1.15 -22.23 26.72
N ILE A 222 -1.65 -23.17 27.53
CA ILE A 222 -2.31 -22.91 28.80
C ILE A 222 -1.65 -23.76 29.88
N ILE A 223 -1.26 -23.13 30.98
CA ILE A 223 -0.81 -23.80 32.20
C ILE A 223 -1.77 -23.42 33.32
N GLY A 224 -2.66 -24.33 33.69
CA GLY A 224 -3.47 -24.24 34.89
C GLY A 224 -2.79 -24.93 36.08
N PRO A 225 -3.43 -24.92 37.26
CA PRO A 225 -2.86 -25.57 38.48
C PRO A 225 -2.59 -27.07 38.32
N ASP A 226 -3.43 -27.78 37.58
CA ASP A 226 -3.26 -29.22 37.33
C ASP A 226 -2.10 -29.47 36.35
N GLU A 227 -1.99 -28.69 35.30
CA GLU A 227 -0.87 -28.75 34.36
C GLU A 227 0.45 -28.43 35.05
N GLN A 228 0.50 -27.38 35.87
CA GLN A 228 1.66 -27.00 36.65
C GLN A 228 2.14 -28.17 37.54
N LYS A 229 1.23 -28.76 38.34
CA LYS A 229 1.54 -29.86 39.25
C LYS A 229 2.14 -31.06 38.52
N ASN A 230 1.67 -31.36 37.34
CA ASN A 230 2.05 -32.54 36.56
C ASN A 230 3.12 -32.23 35.47
N LYS A 231 3.65 -31.01 35.40
CA LYS A 231 4.61 -30.54 34.33
C LYS A 231 4.04 -30.76 32.94
N LEU A 232 2.78 -30.45 32.76
CA LEU A 232 2.05 -30.53 31.51
C LEU A 232 1.73 -29.13 30.97
N VAL A 233 1.36 -29.05 29.70
CA VAL A 233 0.81 -27.87 29.07
C VAL A 233 -0.37 -28.28 28.20
N MET A 234 -1.48 -27.59 28.29
CA MET A 234 -2.58 -27.74 27.37
C MET A 234 -2.31 -26.88 26.13
N LEU A 235 -2.16 -27.51 24.99
CA LEU A 235 -2.02 -26.85 23.69
C LEU A 235 -3.36 -26.90 22.96
N ARG A 236 -3.86 -25.73 22.57
CA ARG A 236 -5.09 -25.57 21.80
C ARG A 236 -4.77 -25.04 20.40
N ASN A 237 -5.24 -25.76 19.40
CA ASN A 237 -5.23 -25.29 18.01
C ASN A 237 -6.50 -24.45 17.77
N MET A 238 -6.34 -23.18 17.44
CA MET A 238 -7.45 -22.23 17.30
C MET A 238 -8.21 -22.40 16.00
N GLN A 239 -7.58 -22.94 14.96
CA GLN A 239 -8.21 -23.19 13.67
C GLN A 239 -9.02 -24.50 13.68
N LYS A 240 -8.41 -25.58 14.20
CA LYS A 240 -9.06 -26.91 14.29
C LYS A 240 -10.05 -27.00 15.46
N GLY A 241 -9.96 -26.11 16.44
CA GLY A 241 -10.80 -26.10 17.63
C GLY A 241 -10.52 -27.22 18.64
N ASN A 242 -9.53 -28.09 18.38
CA ASN A 242 -9.11 -29.16 19.28
C ASN A 242 -8.09 -28.68 20.31
N GLN A 243 -7.91 -29.45 21.36
CA GLN A 243 -6.89 -29.22 22.38
C GLN A 243 -6.36 -30.54 22.87
N GLU A 244 -5.09 -30.58 23.26
CA GLU A 244 -4.43 -31.70 23.84
C GLU A 244 -3.48 -31.29 24.97
N THR A 245 -3.25 -32.19 25.90
CA THR A 245 -2.36 -31.96 27.03
C THR A 245 -1.11 -32.80 26.86
N VAL A 246 0.05 -32.15 26.86
CA VAL A 246 1.34 -32.76 26.58
C VAL A 246 2.37 -32.39 27.65
N SER A 247 3.39 -33.22 27.81
CA SER A 247 4.53 -32.85 28.66
C SER A 247 5.29 -31.63 28.11
N GLN A 248 5.88 -30.84 29.00
CA GLN A 248 6.68 -29.68 28.59
C GLN A 248 7.84 -30.07 27.65
N ASP A 249 8.41 -31.25 27.81
CA ASP A 249 9.51 -31.77 26.98
C ASP A 249 9.08 -32.04 25.54
N ASN A 250 7.83 -32.46 25.31
CA ASN A 250 7.31 -32.79 24.00
C ASN A 250 6.63 -31.60 23.29
N LEU A 251 6.33 -30.53 24.01
CA LEU A 251 5.55 -29.39 23.54
C LEU A 251 6.17 -28.71 22.30
N ILE A 252 7.47 -28.47 22.31
CA ILE A 252 8.18 -27.79 21.21
C ILE A 252 8.05 -28.60 19.92
N SER A 253 8.22 -29.91 20.00
CA SER A 253 8.09 -30.82 18.85
C SER A 253 6.68 -30.81 18.28
N LEU A 254 5.67 -30.86 19.15
CA LEU A 254 4.27 -30.80 18.77
C LEU A 254 3.91 -29.45 18.12
N ILE A 255 4.32 -28.34 18.71
CA ILE A 255 4.09 -27.01 18.12
C ILE A 255 4.69 -26.92 16.72
N LYS A 256 5.93 -27.38 16.52
CA LYS A 256 6.56 -27.39 15.20
C LYS A 256 5.81 -28.23 14.18
N GLN A 257 5.27 -29.36 14.60
CA GLN A 257 4.45 -30.23 13.77
C GLN A 257 3.11 -29.55 13.40
N GLU A 258 2.42 -28.96 14.36
CA GLU A 258 1.16 -28.23 14.11
C GLU A 258 1.32 -27.00 13.22
N LEU A 259 2.46 -26.29 13.29
CA LEU A 259 2.76 -25.14 12.45
C LEU A 259 3.20 -25.51 11.02
N GLN A 260 3.58 -26.76 10.76
CA GLN A 260 3.94 -27.27 9.43
C GLN A 260 2.77 -27.98 8.75
N ALA A 261 1.73 -28.32 9.48
CA ALA A 261 0.52 -28.92 8.91
C ALA A 261 -0.21 -27.93 8.01
N PRO A 262 -0.58 -28.32 6.78
CA PRO A 262 -1.26 -27.47 5.80
C PRO A 262 -2.66 -27.04 6.25
#